data_fbf026a8b38309a58da583f7022650e3
#
_entry.id   fbf026a8b38309a58da583f7022650e3
#
_cell.length_a   1.000
_cell.length_b   1.000
_cell.length_c   1.000
_cell.angle_alpha   90.00
_cell.angle_beta   90.00
_cell.angle_gamma   90.00
#
_symmetry.space_group_name_H-M   'P 1'
#
loop_
_entity.id
_entity.type
_entity.pdbx_description
1 polymer ?
#
loop_
_entity_poly.entity_id
_entity_poly.type
_entity_poly.pdbx_seq_one_letter_code
_entity_poly.pdbx_strand_id
1 'polypeptide(L)'
;MRSPARVLNSLTKHSQTTEYRFERLYRILFNEEMYYLAYQRIYAKPGNMTQGADGETIDRMSLPRIEKLILSLKDESYSPQPSRRVHIPKKNGKLRPLNIPTMTDRAMQTLYKFALEPLAETLADPNSYGFRIGRSTHDAIGQCFNDLCRAGSPQWILEGDIKGCFDHISHSWLMKNIPMDKEMLEKWLKCGFVETKKLFPTEEGTPQGGTISPVLMNMTLDGLERILKERFPMRRTVAGKTVYDQINFVRYADDFIVTGKSPETLRNEVIPLIKDFLAERGLQLSEEKTVITHISDGFDFLGQNIRKYNGKLLIKPSKNAIKSFLKKVRTIVKENKTATQDLLIRKLNPVIRGWVNYHRYVVSADIFGLVDHRIFECLWKWACRRHKRKGRKWIANKYWHHIDNRTWTFAAEPAFRGKDFDEKYLKLEYAANTKIIRFKKITAEANPFDKKWTGYYEERDGERMLNSTKGREKLVKIWNNQKRCCPVCGERITSETGFKTHFITENNRKWPAIMVHPWCHRNLHEPDYLI
;
A
#
# COMPACT_ATOMS: atom_id res chain seq x y z
N MET A 1 -18.38 23.47 15.44
CA MET A 1 -17.47 23.19 14.29
C MET A 1 -18.00 22.03 13.47
N ARG A 2 -17.71 21.95 12.18
CA ARG A 2 -18.18 20.83 11.35
C ARG A 2 -17.18 19.66 11.49
N SER A 3 -17.64 18.47 11.88
CA SER A 3 -16.78 17.31 12.01
C SER A 3 -16.05 16.97 10.70
N PRO A 4 -14.83 16.42 10.74
CA PRO A 4 -14.07 16.03 9.54
C PRO A 4 -14.87 15.17 8.56
N ALA A 5 -15.64 14.22 9.05
CA ALA A 5 -16.48 13.34 8.23
C ALA A 5 -17.55 14.13 7.44
N ARG A 6 -18.15 15.17 8.03
CA ARG A 6 -19.12 16.04 7.34
C ARG A 6 -18.44 16.86 6.25
N VAL A 7 -17.24 17.38 6.52
CA VAL A 7 -16.44 18.16 5.55
C VAL A 7 -16.11 17.27 4.34
N LEU A 8 -15.54 16.08 4.57
CA LEU A 8 -15.16 15.17 3.50
C LEU A 8 -16.35 14.70 2.65
N ASN A 9 -17.48 14.39 3.30
CA ASN A 9 -18.70 14.03 2.57
C ASN A 9 -19.27 15.19 1.74
N SER A 10 -19.20 16.42 2.25
CA SER A 10 -19.62 17.62 1.49
C SER A 10 -18.75 17.81 0.25
N LEU A 11 -17.41 17.66 0.37
CA LEU A 11 -16.49 17.73 -0.76
C LEU A 11 -16.80 16.68 -1.82
N THR A 12 -17.10 15.43 -1.42
CA THR A 12 -17.48 14.36 -2.35
C THR A 12 -18.75 14.69 -3.13
N LYS A 13 -19.77 15.23 -2.45
CA LYS A 13 -21.01 15.63 -3.13
C LYS A 13 -20.78 16.74 -4.16
N HIS A 14 -19.98 17.74 -3.80
CA HIS A 14 -19.64 18.82 -4.74
C HIS A 14 -18.79 18.35 -5.91
N SER A 15 -17.90 17.37 -5.70
CA SER A 15 -17.08 16.79 -6.78
C SER A 15 -17.88 15.97 -7.80
N GLN A 16 -19.08 15.52 -7.43
CA GLN A 16 -20.01 14.83 -8.34
C GLN A 16 -20.81 15.79 -9.24
N THR A 17 -20.81 17.09 -8.94
CA THR A 17 -21.47 18.12 -9.74
C THR A 17 -20.46 18.77 -10.68
N THR A 18 -20.68 18.63 -11.99
CA THR A 18 -19.79 19.13 -13.06
C THR A 18 -19.59 20.65 -13.08
N GLU A 19 -20.49 21.41 -12.45
CA GLU A 19 -20.48 22.88 -12.42
C GLU A 19 -19.76 23.47 -11.20
N TYR A 20 -19.38 22.65 -10.21
CA TYR A 20 -18.77 23.17 -8.98
C TYR A 20 -17.30 23.52 -9.18
N ARG A 21 -16.97 24.81 -9.07
CA ARG A 21 -15.59 25.30 -9.07
C ARG A 21 -15.02 25.29 -7.66
N PHE A 22 -13.95 24.54 -7.47
CA PHE A 22 -13.26 24.43 -6.18
C PHE A 22 -12.28 25.60 -5.97
N GLU A 23 -12.80 26.82 -5.85
CA GLU A 23 -11.96 28.03 -5.80
C GLU A 23 -11.29 28.25 -4.43
N ARG A 24 -11.79 27.67 -3.35
CA ARG A 24 -11.29 27.90 -1.98
C ARG A 24 -11.32 26.64 -1.11
N LEU A 25 -10.93 25.51 -1.65
CA LEU A 25 -10.87 24.21 -0.94
C LEU A 25 -10.14 24.27 0.39
N TYR A 26 -9.07 25.07 0.49
CA TYR A 26 -8.24 25.22 1.67
C TYR A 26 -8.98 25.85 2.86
N ARG A 27 -9.93 26.76 2.67
CA ARG A 27 -10.67 27.39 3.78
C ARG A 27 -11.51 26.42 4.60
N ILE A 28 -11.92 25.32 3.98
CA ILE A 28 -12.72 24.27 4.64
C ILE A 28 -11.85 23.41 5.56
N LEU A 29 -10.54 23.40 5.33
CA LEU A 29 -9.57 22.56 6.03
C LEU A 29 -8.98 23.21 7.29
N PHE A 30 -9.08 24.53 7.43
CA PHE A 30 -8.47 25.27 8.55
C PHE A 30 -9.33 25.22 9.81
N ASN A 31 -9.62 24.00 10.26
CA ASN A 31 -10.21 23.79 11.55
C ASN A 31 -9.31 22.83 12.35
N GLU A 32 -9.26 23.01 13.66
CA GLU A 32 -8.39 22.25 14.55
C GLU A 32 -8.58 20.73 14.43
N GLU A 33 -9.83 20.27 14.32
CA GLU A 33 -10.15 18.84 14.18
C GLU A 33 -9.54 18.22 12.91
N MET A 34 -9.46 18.95 11.80
CA MET A 34 -8.81 18.49 10.57
C MET A 34 -7.30 18.36 10.75
N TYR A 35 -6.68 19.22 11.55
CA TYR A 35 -5.25 19.12 11.90
C TYR A 35 -4.96 17.90 12.75
N TYR A 36 -5.76 17.66 13.77
CA TYR A 36 -5.61 16.46 14.59
C TYR A 36 -5.79 15.21 13.76
N LEU A 37 -6.73 15.19 12.83
CA LEU A 37 -6.92 14.09 11.90
C LEU A 37 -5.68 13.90 11.01
N ALA A 38 -5.10 14.97 10.48
CA ALA A 38 -3.88 14.91 9.66
C ALA A 38 -2.72 14.32 10.47
N TYR A 39 -2.55 14.77 11.71
CA TYR A 39 -1.54 14.27 12.62
C TYR A 39 -1.73 12.77 12.94
N GLN A 40 -2.96 12.35 13.27
CA GLN A 40 -3.30 10.95 13.50
C GLN A 40 -2.96 10.07 12.29
N ARG A 41 -3.22 10.55 11.08
CA ARG A 41 -2.89 9.84 9.83
C ARG A 41 -1.40 9.63 9.65
N ILE A 42 -0.59 10.64 9.96
CA ILE A 42 0.87 10.52 9.89
C ILE A 42 1.39 9.57 10.97
N TYR A 43 0.86 9.68 12.19
CA TYR A 43 1.26 8.83 13.30
C TYR A 43 1.03 7.34 13.04
N ALA A 44 -0.05 7.00 12.37
CA ALA A 44 -0.39 5.61 12.02
C ALA A 44 0.47 5.01 10.90
N LYS A 45 1.21 5.82 10.13
CA LYS A 45 1.97 5.33 8.96
C LYS A 45 3.39 4.90 9.33
N PRO A 46 3.94 3.87 8.67
CA PRO A 46 5.38 3.57 8.74
C PRO A 46 6.20 4.78 8.30
N GLY A 47 7.29 5.06 8.99
CA GLY A 47 8.15 6.21 8.70
C GLY A 47 7.83 7.47 9.51
N ASN A 48 6.85 7.42 10.42
CA ASN A 48 6.57 8.49 11.38
C ASN A 48 7.80 8.89 12.21
N MET A 49 8.71 7.94 12.48
CA MET A 49 9.99 8.16 13.17
C MET A 49 11.15 8.51 12.23
N THR A 50 10.89 8.70 10.93
CA THR A 50 11.93 9.06 9.96
C THR A 50 12.07 10.58 9.91
N GLN A 51 13.24 11.08 10.27
CA GLN A 51 13.55 12.52 10.32
C GLN A 51 13.53 13.18 8.94
N GLY A 52 13.00 14.40 8.87
CA GLY A 52 13.16 15.31 7.74
C GLY A 52 14.53 15.97 7.70
N ALA A 53 14.64 17.11 7.00
CA ALA A 53 15.86 17.93 6.97
C ALA A 53 16.12 18.64 8.31
N ASP A 54 15.06 18.89 9.08
CA ASP A 54 15.08 19.48 10.43
C ASP A 54 15.54 18.53 11.54
N GLY A 55 15.72 17.23 11.23
CA GLY A 55 16.10 16.21 12.21
C GLY A 55 14.97 15.80 13.15
N GLU A 56 13.73 16.22 12.91
CA GLU A 56 12.60 15.97 13.79
C GLU A 56 11.80 14.74 13.42
N THR A 57 11.23 14.11 14.44
CA THR A 57 10.31 12.96 14.33
C THR A 57 8.95 13.32 14.93
N ILE A 58 7.97 12.45 14.74
CA ILE A 58 6.63 12.67 15.28
C ILE A 58 6.57 12.79 16.80
N ASP A 59 7.50 12.16 17.52
CA ASP A 59 7.53 12.21 19.00
C ASP A 59 7.86 13.59 19.55
N ARG A 60 8.40 14.50 18.74
CA ARG A 60 8.68 15.88 19.13
C ARG A 60 7.54 16.86 18.84
N MET A 61 6.45 16.39 18.26
CA MET A 61 5.26 17.20 18.00
C MET A 61 4.42 17.31 19.27
N SER A 62 4.67 18.35 20.08
CA SER A 62 3.86 18.71 21.24
C SER A 62 2.61 19.52 20.83
N LEU A 63 1.60 19.58 21.70
CA LEU A 63 0.40 20.40 21.48
C LEU A 63 0.71 21.87 21.15
N PRO A 64 1.58 22.57 21.92
CA PRO A 64 1.93 23.95 21.59
C PRO A 64 2.55 24.10 20.20
N ARG A 65 3.21 23.08 19.72
CA ARG A 65 3.80 23.09 18.38
C ARG A 65 2.75 22.87 17.29
N ILE A 66 1.76 22.00 17.54
CA ILE A 66 0.60 21.83 16.67
C ILE A 66 -0.21 23.12 16.60
N GLU A 67 -0.47 23.76 17.73
CA GLU A 67 -1.14 25.07 17.81
C GLU A 67 -0.38 26.17 17.05
N LYS A 68 0.94 26.25 17.24
CA LYS A 68 1.79 27.17 16.48
C LYS A 68 1.71 26.92 14.96
N LEU A 69 1.66 25.66 14.55
CA LEU A 69 1.49 25.29 13.15
C LEU A 69 0.11 25.75 12.63
N ILE A 70 -0.96 25.53 13.39
CA ILE A 70 -2.31 25.98 13.05
C ILE A 70 -2.33 27.51 12.90
N LEU A 71 -1.68 28.23 13.81
CA LEU A 71 -1.58 29.70 13.75
C LEU A 71 -0.80 30.16 12.51
N SER A 72 0.34 29.55 12.23
CA SER A 72 1.15 29.91 11.04
C SER A 72 0.40 29.72 9.73
N LEU A 73 -0.58 28.84 9.69
CA LEU A 73 -1.45 28.66 8.54
C LEU A 73 -2.54 29.72 8.43
N LYS A 74 -3.12 30.12 9.57
CA LYS A 74 -4.10 31.21 9.61
C LYS A 74 -3.46 32.53 9.14
N ASP A 75 -2.19 32.71 9.46
CA ASP A 75 -1.43 33.94 9.14
C ASP A 75 -0.71 33.85 7.78
N GLU A 76 -0.96 32.77 7.00
CA GLU A 76 -0.30 32.53 5.70
C GLU A 76 1.26 32.54 5.78
N SER A 77 1.80 32.44 7.00
CA SER A 77 3.25 32.48 7.25
C SER A 77 3.97 31.14 7.01
N TYR A 78 3.21 30.08 6.72
CA TYR A 78 3.79 28.78 6.43
C TYR A 78 4.55 28.78 5.09
N SER A 79 5.79 28.31 5.14
CA SER A 79 6.60 28.02 3.96
C SER A 79 7.22 26.61 4.08
N PRO A 80 7.09 25.78 3.04
CA PRO A 80 7.65 24.44 3.07
C PRO A 80 9.17 24.47 3.10
N GLN A 81 9.76 23.48 3.77
CA GLN A 81 11.21 23.31 3.82
C GLN A 81 11.69 22.29 2.78
N PRO A 82 12.96 22.40 2.33
CA PRO A 82 13.52 21.40 1.44
C PRO A 82 13.48 19.99 2.05
N SER A 83 13.12 19.00 1.23
CA SER A 83 13.06 17.61 1.68
C SER A 83 14.46 17.03 1.88
N ARG A 84 14.65 16.12 2.83
CA ARG A 84 15.90 15.36 2.97
C ARG A 84 15.92 14.22 1.97
N ARG A 85 16.90 14.19 1.04
CA ARG A 85 17.06 13.10 0.08
C ARG A 85 17.86 11.95 0.68
N VAL A 86 17.33 10.74 0.51
CA VAL A 86 18.00 9.48 0.84
C VAL A 86 17.87 8.52 -0.33
N HIS A 87 18.80 7.59 -0.48
CA HIS A 87 18.80 6.60 -1.54
C HIS A 87 18.48 5.22 -0.99
N ILE A 88 17.47 4.57 -1.55
CA ILE A 88 17.05 3.21 -1.18
C ILE A 88 17.42 2.26 -2.32
N PRO A 89 18.11 1.12 -2.05
CA PRO A 89 18.49 0.17 -3.08
C PRO A 89 17.25 -0.51 -3.69
N LYS A 90 17.13 -0.48 -5.02
CA LYS A 90 16.16 -1.25 -5.79
C LYS A 90 16.59 -2.72 -5.90
N LYS A 91 15.65 -3.61 -6.26
CA LYS A 91 15.94 -5.04 -6.47
C LYS A 91 16.99 -5.32 -7.56
N ASN A 92 17.13 -4.43 -8.53
CA ASN A 92 18.11 -4.50 -9.62
C ASN A 92 19.48 -3.86 -9.29
N GLY A 93 19.70 -3.44 -8.04
CA GLY A 93 20.94 -2.79 -7.60
C GLY A 93 21.01 -1.28 -7.85
N LYS A 94 20.13 -0.72 -8.68
CA LYS A 94 20.03 0.75 -8.85
C LYS A 94 19.47 1.39 -7.58
N LEU A 95 19.79 2.64 -7.35
CA LEU A 95 19.25 3.41 -6.22
C LEU A 95 17.93 4.11 -6.62
N ARG A 96 17.01 4.20 -5.65
CA ARG A 96 15.80 5.02 -5.77
C ARG A 96 15.97 6.22 -4.84
N PRO A 97 15.93 7.46 -5.36
CA PRO A 97 15.89 8.62 -4.51
C PRO A 97 14.54 8.68 -3.79
N LEU A 98 14.57 9.01 -2.52
CA LEU A 98 13.39 9.24 -1.69
C LEU A 98 13.56 10.58 -0.99
N ASN A 99 12.61 11.48 -1.15
CA ASN A 99 12.58 12.78 -0.53
C ASN A 99 11.72 12.71 0.74
N ILE A 100 12.30 13.03 1.87
CA ILE A 100 11.65 12.95 3.18
C ILE A 100 11.33 14.38 3.63
N PRO A 101 10.06 14.83 3.56
CA PRO A 101 9.65 16.14 4.07
C PRO A 101 9.76 16.21 5.59
N THR A 102 9.80 17.42 6.15
CA THR A 102 9.69 17.64 7.60
C THR A 102 8.35 17.15 8.15
N MET A 103 8.21 16.98 9.45
CA MET A 103 6.92 16.58 10.05
C MET A 103 5.85 17.64 9.83
N THR A 104 6.22 18.90 9.89
CA THR A 104 5.36 20.04 9.59
C THR A 104 4.84 19.96 8.16
N ASP A 105 5.71 19.76 7.17
CA ASP A 105 5.32 19.64 5.77
C ASP A 105 4.44 18.41 5.51
N ARG A 106 4.73 17.27 6.16
CA ARG A 106 3.85 16.09 6.07
C ARG A 106 2.45 16.36 6.60
N ALA A 107 2.34 17.07 7.73
CA ALA A 107 1.05 17.45 8.29
C ALA A 107 0.26 18.36 7.34
N MET A 108 0.94 19.37 6.80
CA MET A 108 0.36 20.30 5.83
C MET A 108 -0.07 19.60 4.54
N GLN A 109 0.80 18.82 3.96
CA GLN A 109 0.47 18.04 2.76
C GLN A 109 -0.69 17.06 3.03
N THR A 110 -0.78 16.49 4.22
CA THR A 110 -1.90 15.61 4.59
C THR A 110 -3.21 16.38 4.71
N LEU A 111 -3.16 17.59 5.23
CA LEU A 111 -4.34 18.47 5.32
C LEU A 111 -4.89 18.80 3.93
N TYR A 112 -4.04 19.28 3.03
CA TYR A 112 -4.45 19.56 1.65
C TYR A 112 -4.87 18.29 0.89
N LYS A 113 -4.23 17.17 1.18
CA LYS A 113 -4.60 15.87 0.64
C LYS A 113 -6.04 15.49 1.00
N PHE A 114 -6.52 15.79 2.21
CA PHE A 114 -7.91 15.55 2.59
C PHE A 114 -8.92 16.29 1.71
N ALA A 115 -8.58 17.48 1.21
CA ALA A 115 -9.43 18.20 0.27
C ALA A 115 -9.39 17.59 -1.14
N LEU A 116 -8.21 17.15 -1.59
CA LEU A 116 -8.02 16.60 -2.93
C LEU A 116 -8.51 15.17 -3.08
N GLU A 117 -8.38 14.32 -2.06
CA GLU A 117 -8.73 12.90 -2.16
C GLU A 117 -10.19 12.65 -2.54
N PRO A 118 -11.21 13.32 -1.97
CA PRO A 118 -12.60 13.12 -2.40
C PRO A 118 -12.82 13.45 -3.88
N LEU A 119 -12.17 14.49 -4.38
CA LEU A 119 -12.23 14.88 -5.78
C LEU A 119 -11.48 13.87 -6.68
N ALA A 120 -10.24 13.55 -6.31
CA ALA A 120 -9.43 12.58 -7.02
C ALA A 120 -10.12 11.21 -7.11
N GLU A 121 -10.75 10.75 -6.01
CA GLU A 121 -11.47 9.47 -6.01
C GLU A 121 -12.73 9.50 -6.88
N THR A 122 -13.41 10.64 -6.98
CA THR A 122 -14.59 10.80 -7.84
C THR A 122 -14.24 10.82 -9.33
N LEU A 123 -13.10 11.40 -9.69
CA LEU A 123 -12.63 11.55 -11.07
C LEU A 123 -11.72 10.40 -11.54
N ALA A 124 -11.30 9.55 -10.61
CA ALA A 124 -10.34 8.48 -10.88
C ALA A 124 -10.84 7.45 -11.89
N ASP A 125 -9.94 6.97 -12.71
CA ASP A 125 -10.19 5.82 -13.58
C ASP A 125 -10.68 4.62 -12.75
N PRO A 126 -11.77 3.94 -13.15
CA PRO A 126 -12.39 2.85 -12.38
C PRO A 126 -11.42 1.71 -12.04
N ASN A 127 -10.52 1.37 -12.97
CA ASN A 127 -9.56 0.28 -12.83
C ASN A 127 -8.14 0.75 -12.46
N SER A 128 -8.04 1.91 -11.82
CA SER A 128 -6.85 2.40 -11.14
C SER A 128 -6.90 2.04 -9.65
N TYR A 129 -5.84 1.43 -9.10
CA TYR A 129 -5.84 0.85 -7.76
C TYR A 129 -4.73 1.36 -6.83
N GLY A 130 -3.61 1.82 -7.38
CA GLY A 130 -2.46 2.28 -6.59
C GLY A 130 -2.75 3.55 -5.81
N PHE A 131 -2.33 3.60 -4.53
CA PHE A 131 -2.45 4.76 -3.63
C PHE A 131 -3.88 5.27 -3.36
N ARG A 132 -4.90 4.55 -3.73
CA ARG A 132 -6.30 4.88 -3.47
C ARG A 132 -6.82 4.18 -2.21
N ILE A 133 -7.64 4.87 -1.43
CA ILE A 133 -8.17 4.37 -0.16
C ILE A 133 -9.06 3.15 -0.39
N GLY A 134 -8.85 2.10 0.42
CA GLY A 134 -9.62 0.87 0.36
C GLY A 134 -9.31 -0.03 -0.84
N ARG A 135 -8.41 0.38 -1.76
CA ARG A 135 -7.94 -0.41 -2.90
C ARG A 135 -6.58 -1.06 -2.63
N SER A 136 -6.28 -2.14 -3.32
CA SER A 136 -5.06 -2.92 -3.10
C SER A 136 -4.55 -3.57 -4.39
N THR A 137 -3.33 -4.11 -4.33
CA THR A 137 -2.78 -4.93 -5.41
C THR A 137 -3.67 -6.12 -5.76
N HIS A 138 -4.35 -6.70 -4.76
CA HIS A 138 -5.26 -7.83 -4.99
C HIS A 138 -6.50 -7.42 -5.78
N ASP A 139 -6.98 -6.17 -5.66
CA ASP A 139 -8.08 -5.66 -6.48
C ASP A 139 -7.66 -5.54 -7.94
N ALA A 140 -6.44 -5.06 -8.22
CA ALA A 140 -5.87 -5.02 -9.57
C ALA A 140 -5.73 -6.43 -10.17
N ILE A 141 -5.19 -7.38 -9.41
CA ILE A 141 -5.08 -8.78 -9.82
C ILE A 141 -6.45 -9.42 -10.03
N GLY A 142 -7.44 -9.09 -9.19
CA GLY A 142 -8.83 -9.52 -9.36
C GLY A 142 -9.46 -8.98 -10.65
N GLN A 143 -9.11 -7.75 -11.05
CA GLN A 143 -9.54 -7.18 -12.33
C GLN A 143 -8.87 -7.91 -13.51
N CYS A 144 -7.56 -8.16 -13.45
CA CYS A 144 -6.88 -8.98 -14.46
C CYS A 144 -7.53 -10.35 -14.63
N PHE A 145 -7.95 -10.98 -13.52
CA PHE A 145 -8.69 -12.24 -13.59
C PHE A 145 -10.03 -12.07 -14.33
N ASN A 146 -10.80 -11.05 -14.02
CA ASN A 146 -12.09 -10.80 -14.66
C ASN A 146 -11.94 -10.57 -16.18
N ASP A 147 -10.91 -9.83 -16.59
CA ASP A 147 -10.67 -9.47 -17.98
C ASP A 147 -10.15 -10.66 -18.81
N LEU A 148 -9.43 -11.60 -18.19
CA LEU A 148 -8.67 -12.63 -18.91
C LEU A 148 -9.16 -14.08 -18.69
N CYS A 149 -10.09 -14.36 -17.76
CA CYS A 149 -10.42 -15.74 -17.39
C CYS A 149 -11.29 -16.49 -18.39
N ARG A 150 -12.06 -15.79 -19.23
CA ARG A 150 -13.00 -16.39 -20.17
C ARG A 150 -12.29 -16.95 -21.41
N ALA A 151 -12.90 -17.93 -22.08
CA ALA A 151 -12.35 -18.51 -23.32
C ALA A 151 -12.17 -17.46 -24.42
N GLY A 152 -13.15 -16.59 -24.63
CA GLY A 152 -13.13 -15.52 -25.63
C GLY A 152 -12.48 -14.22 -25.17
N SER A 153 -11.78 -14.19 -24.02
CA SER A 153 -11.10 -13.00 -23.54
C SER A 153 -9.85 -12.64 -24.39
N PRO A 154 -9.38 -11.40 -24.32
CA PRO A 154 -8.20 -10.95 -25.06
C PRO A 154 -7.00 -11.85 -24.79
N GLN A 155 -6.15 -12.02 -25.82
CA GLN A 155 -4.99 -12.91 -25.78
C GLN A 155 -3.66 -12.15 -25.69
N TRP A 156 -3.67 -10.86 -25.98
CA TRP A 156 -2.46 -10.03 -25.97
C TRP A 156 -2.50 -9.00 -24.85
N ILE A 157 -1.39 -8.82 -24.20
CA ILE A 157 -1.21 -7.92 -23.07
C ILE A 157 -0.05 -6.97 -23.36
N LEU A 158 -0.31 -5.68 -23.30
CA LEU A 158 0.71 -4.65 -23.23
C LEU A 158 1.03 -4.42 -21.75
N GLU A 159 2.24 -4.74 -21.34
CA GLU A 159 2.82 -4.35 -20.05
C GLU A 159 3.45 -2.98 -20.22
N GLY A 160 3.04 -1.99 -19.45
CA GLY A 160 3.55 -0.62 -19.54
C GLY A 160 4.09 -0.11 -18.20
N ASP A 161 5.22 0.59 -18.27
CA ASP A 161 5.87 1.26 -17.15
C ASP A 161 6.21 2.70 -17.56
N ILE A 162 5.98 3.65 -16.66
CA ILE A 162 6.27 5.06 -16.91
C ILE A 162 7.66 5.38 -16.37
N LYS A 163 8.51 5.94 -17.22
CA LYS A 163 9.89 6.27 -16.88
C LYS A 163 9.93 7.38 -15.82
N GLY A 164 10.41 7.05 -14.60
CA GLY A 164 10.59 8.04 -13.54
C GLY A 164 9.34 8.88 -13.24
N CYS A 165 8.16 8.26 -13.19
CA CYS A 165 6.87 8.95 -13.14
C CYS A 165 6.85 10.13 -12.15
N PHE A 166 7.27 9.92 -10.90
CA PHE A 166 7.32 10.97 -9.89
C PHE A 166 8.34 12.07 -10.19
N ASP A 167 9.39 11.74 -10.93
CA ASP A 167 10.53 12.64 -11.14
C ASP A 167 10.33 13.58 -12.35
N HIS A 168 9.37 13.27 -13.24
CA HIS A 168 9.21 13.98 -14.52
C HIS A 168 7.83 14.60 -14.77
N ILE A 169 6.90 14.56 -13.80
CA ILE A 169 5.60 15.22 -13.98
C ILE A 169 5.81 16.73 -14.19
N SER A 170 5.25 17.25 -15.27
CA SER A 170 5.34 18.68 -15.61
C SER A 170 4.71 19.56 -14.53
N HIS A 171 5.49 20.49 -13.97
CA HIS A 171 4.99 21.51 -13.02
C HIS A 171 3.92 22.39 -13.67
N SER A 172 4.10 22.80 -14.93
CA SER A 172 3.12 23.60 -15.66
C SER A 172 1.78 22.88 -15.82
N TRP A 173 1.83 21.56 -16.09
CA TRP A 173 0.62 20.74 -16.15
C TRP A 173 -0.08 20.67 -14.79
N LEU A 174 0.67 20.40 -13.71
CA LEU A 174 0.12 20.35 -12.35
C LEU A 174 -0.51 21.71 -11.95
N MET A 175 0.19 22.80 -12.21
CA MET A 175 -0.30 24.15 -11.91
C MET A 175 -1.60 24.48 -12.66
N LYS A 176 -1.76 24.00 -13.88
CA LYS A 176 -2.97 24.21 -14.69
C LYS A 176 -4.13 23.33 -14.23
N ASN A 177 -3.88 22.05 -13.94
CA ASN A 177 -4.93 21.03 -13.85
C ASN A 177 -5.30 20.60 -12.42
N ILE A 178 -4.42 20.75 -11.43
CA ILE A 178 -4.74 20.37 -10.05
C ILE A 178 -5.56 21.48 -9.37
N PRO A 179 -6.78 21.20 -8.89
CA PRO A 179 -7.67 22.20 -8.30
C PRO A 179 -7.35 22.45 -6.81
N MET A 180 -6.19 23.04 -6.54
CA MET A 180 -5.78 23.46 -5.20
C MET A 180 -5.17 24.86 -5.25
N ASP A 181 -4.87 25.41 -4.09
CA ASP A 181 -4.14 26.67 -3.97
C ASP A 181 -2.84 26.62 -4.77
N LYS A 182 -2.71 27.51 -5.76
CA LYS A 182 -1.60 27.48 -6.71
C LYS A 182 -0.29 27.94 -6.09
N GLU A 183 -0.33 28.90 -5.20
CA GLU A 183 0.85 29.37 -4.49
C GLU A 183 1.43 28.28 -3.60
N MET A 184 0.57 27.59 -2.85
CA MET A 184 1.00 26.47 -2.01
C MET A 184 1.52 25.30 -2.85
N LEU A 185 0.87 24.97 -3.96
CA LEU A 185 1.34 23.91 -4.86
C LEU A 185 2.72 24.25 -5.41
N GLU A 186 2.91 25.47 -5.88
CA GLU A 186 4.19 25.95 -6.42
C GLU A 186 5.31 25.90 -5.36
N LYS A 187 5.02 26.38 -4.14
CA LYS A 187 5.96 26.32 -3.01
C LYS A 187 6.42 24.86 -2.73
N TRP A 188 5.50 23.89 -2.74
CA TRP A 188 5.88 22.47 -2.55
C TRP A 188 6.65 21.88 -3.71
N LEU A 189 6.31 22.22 -4.94
CA LEU A 189 7.01 21.73 -6.13
C LEU A 189 8.43 22.30 -6.23
N LYS A 190 8.63 23.55 -5.80
CA LYS A 190 9.90 24.27 -5.90
C LYS A 190 10.74 24.28 -4.61
N CYS A 191 10.28 23.68 -3.50
CA CYS A 191 11.02 23.72 -2.23
C CYS A 191 12.38 23.03 -2.28
N GLY A 192 12.65 22.21 -3.29
CA GLY A 192 13.93 21.52 -3.46
C GLY A 192 14.17 20.37 -2.47
N PHE A 193 15.40 19.90 -2.46
CA PHE A 193 15.84 18.86 -1.53
C PHE A 193 17.27 19.08 -1.08
N VAL A 194 17.58 18.59 0.13
CA VAL A 194 18.92 18.60 0.70
C VAL A 194 19.52 17.20 0.59
N GLU A 195 20.70 17.11 -0.02
CA GLU A 195 21.50 15.91 -0.12
C GLU A 195 22.95 16.25 0.24
N THR A 196 23.60 15.45 1.11
CA THR A 196 24.97 15.72 1.56
C THR A 196 25.21 17.16 2.04
N LYS A 197 24.20 17.75 2.73
CA LYS A 197 24.20 19.15 3.23
C LYS A 197 24.18 20.23 2.15
N LYS A 198 23.90 19.88 0.90
CA LYS A 198 23.73 20.84 -0.20
C LYS A 198 22.26 20.89 -0.63
N LEU A 199 21.78 22.08 -0.93
CA LEU A 199 20.42 22.30 -1.46
C LEU A 199 20.44 22.17 -2.97
N PHE A 200 19.47 21.44 -3.51
CA PHE A 200 19.24 21.25 -4.94
C PHE A 200 17.83 21.73 -5.29
N PRO A 201 17.64 22.48 -6.36
CA PRO A 201 16.32 22.87 -6.83
C PRO A 201 15.56 21.69 -7.42
N THR A 202 14.25 21.85 -7.56
CA THR A 202 13.35 20.92 -8.26
C THR A 202 12.67 21.68 -9.40
N GLU A 203 12.90 21.28 -10.64
CA GLU A 203 12.34 21.95 -11.83
C GLU A 203 11.17 21.17 -12.44
N GLU A 204 11.09 19.88 -12.19
CA GLU A 204 10.03 18.97 -12.61
C GLU A 204 9.76 17.90 -11.55
N GLY A 205 8.67 17.18 -11.69
CA GLY A 205 8.30 16.08 -10.81
C GLY A 205 7.66 16.51 -9.50
N THR A 206 7.30 15.50 -8.72
CA THR A 206 6.79 15.67 -7.34
C THR A 206 7.70 14.92 -6.37
N PRO A 207 7.95 15.43 -5.14
CA PRO A 207 8.86 14.78 -4.21
C PRO A 207 8.46 13.33 -3.93
N GLN A 208 9.29 12.36 -4.33
CA GLN A 208 9.04 10.95 -4.06
C GLN A 208 9.18 10.69 -2.56
N GLY A 209 8.05 10.63 -1.83
CA GLY A 209 7.98 10.51 -0.37
C GLY A 209 7.15 11.60 0.30
N GLY A 210 6.72 12.62 -0.43
CA GLY A 210 5.69 13.56 0.02
C GLY A 210 4.35 12.85 0.24
N THR A 211 3.57 13.27 1.23
CA THR A 211 2.27 12.65 1.54
C THR A 211 1.21 12.94 0.50
N ILE A 212 1.28 14.07 -0.19
CA ILE A 212 0.35 14.48 -1.25
C ILE A 212 0.76 13.94 -2.64
N SER A 213 2.05 13.68 -2.87
CA SER A 213 2.58 13.29 -4.19
C SER A 213 1.87 12.10 -4.85
N PRO A 214 1.45 11.05 -4.12
CA PRO A 214 0.69 9.94 -4.71
C PRO A 214 -0.68 10.37 -5.27
N VAL A 215 -1.34 11.35 -4.65
CA VAL A 215 -2.63 11.88 -5.15
C VAL A 215 -2.39 12.71 -6.40
N LEU A 216 -1.38 13.59 -6.39
CA LEU A 216 -1.00 14.39 -7.56
C LEU A 216 -0.65 13.49 -8.75
N MET A 217 0.13 12.44 -8.52
CA MET A 217 0.48 11.47 -9.55
C MET A 217 -0.76 10.73 -10.10
N ASN A 218 -1.67 10.28 -9.23
CA ASN A 218 -2.90 9.65 -9.69
C ASN A 218 -3.74 10.60 -10.52
N MET A 219 -3.96 11.83 -10.06
CA MET A 219 -4.70 12.85 -10.82
C MET A 219 -4.03 13.19 -12.16
N THR A 220 -2.70 13.09 -12.24
CA THR A 220 -1.97 13.27 -13.51
C THR A 220 -2.24 12.12 -14.48
N LEU A 221 -2.37 10.89 -13.99
CA LEU A 221 -2.54 9.69 -14.83
C LEU A 221 -4.01 9.31 -15.04
N ASP A 222 -4.95 9.85 -14.26
CA ASP A 222 -6.37 9.59 -14.42
C ASP A 222 -6.90 10.23 -15.73
N GLY A 223 -7.83 9.54 -16.35
CA GLY A 223 -8.34 9.82 -17.69
C GLY A 223 -7.72 8.94 -18.77
N LEU A 224 -6.64 8.21 -18.50
CA LEU A 224 -6.05 7.29 -19.48
C LEU A 224 -7.00 6.14 -19.84
N GLU A 225 -7.67 5.55 -18.87
CA GLU A 225 -8.70 4.54 -19.12
C GLU A 225 -9.87 5.11 -19.94
N ARG A 226 -10.25 6.35 -19.66
CA ARG A 226 -11.34 7.02 -20.37
C ARG A 226 -11.03 7.19 -21.85
N ILE A 227 -9.87 7.76 -22.20
CA ILE A 227 -9.49 7.96 -23.62
C ILE A 227 -9.31 6.64 -24.37
N LEU A 228 -8.82 5.58 -23.68
CA LEU A 228 -8.78 4.25 -24.28
C LEU A 228 -10.18 3.72 -24.56
N LYS A 229 -11.15 3.88 -23.66
CA LYS A 229 -12.54 3.45 -23.87
C LYS A 229 -13.25 4.27 -24.94
N GLU A 230 -12.98 5.56 -25.04
CA GLU A 230 -13.52 6.43 -26.09
C GLU A 230 -12.99 6.03 -27.47
N ARG A 231 -11.69 5.76 -27.59
CA ARG A 231 -11.05 5.35 -28.85
C ARG A 231 -11.42 3.92 -29.25
N PHE A 232 -11.53 3.02 -28.27
CA PHE A 232 -11.81 1.59 -28.45
C PHE A 232 -13.06 1.16 -27.68
N PRO A 233 -14.25 1.61 -28.11
CA PRO A 233 -15.50 1.16 -27.47
C PRO A 233 -15.65 -0.36 -27.63
N MET A 234 -16.45 -0.97 -26.77
CA MET A 234 -16.68 -2.43 -26.77
C MET A 234 -16.99 -2.98 -28.18
N ARG A 235 -17.62 -2.17 -29.02
CA ARG A 235 -17.96 -2.47 -30.41
C ARG A 235 -17.72 -1.23 -31.26
N ARG A 236 -16.88 -1.35 -32.30
CA ARG A 236 -16.67 -0.27 -33.28
C ARG A 236 -16.76 -0.80 -34.72
N THR A 237 -17.02 0.08 -35.68
CA THR A 237 -17.05 -0.26 -37.11
C THR A 237 -15.78 0.26 -37.76
N VAL A 238 -15.04 -0.62 -38.43
CA VAL A 238 -13.81 -0.30 -39.18
C VAL A 238 -13.97 -0.89 -40.58
N ALA A 239 -13.89 -0.05 -41.60
CA ALA A 239 -14.07 -0.44 -43.00
C ALA A 239 -15.34 -1.30 -43.25
N GLY A 240 -16.47 -0.89 -42.65
CA GLY A 240 -17.76 -1.58 -42.78
C GLY A 240 -17.91 -2.87 -41.97
N LYS A 241 -16.89 -3.31 -41.24
CA LYS A 241 -16.92 -4.52 -40.41
C LYS A 241 -16.98 -4.17 -38.93
N THR A 242 -17.78 -4.93 -38.17
CA THR A 242 -17.79 -4.82 -36.70
C THR A 242 -16.54 -5.44 -36.11
N VAL A 243 -15.81 -4.66 -35.32
CA VAL A 243 -14.58 -5.07 -34.63
C VAL A 243 -14.77 -4.98 -33.13
N TYR A 244 -14.21 -5.96 -32.42
CA TYR A 244 -14.14 -6.05 -30.97
C TYR A 244 -12.67 -6.09 -30.56
N ASP A 245 -12.10 -4.95 -30.19
CA ASP A 245 -10.66 -4.84 -29.86
C ASP A 245 -10.32 -5.41 -28.50
N GLN A 246 -11.33 -5.51 -27.64
CA GLN A 246 -11.20 -6.04 -26.25
C GLN A 246 -10.11 -5.31 -25.45
N ILE A 247 -10.07 -3.99 -25.59
CA ILE A 247 -9.14 -3.14 -24.84
C ILE A 247 -9.70 -2.97 -23.43
N ASN A 248 -8.97 -3.52 -22.44
CA ASN A 248 -9.20 -3.29 -21.02
C ASN A 248 -7.93 -2.70 -20.41
N PHE A 249 -8.11 -1.87 -19.40
CA PHE A 249 -7.02 -1.17 -18.73
C PHE A 249 -7.02 -1.49 -17.23
N VAL A 250 -5.85 -1.80 -16.67
CA VAL A 250 -5.66 -2.01 -15.23
C VAL A 250 -4.38 -1.30 -14.81
N ARG A 251 -4.48 -0.38 -13.87
CA ARG A 251 -3.33 0.42 -13.39
C ARG A 251 -3.12 0.28 -11.89
N TYR A 252 -1.88 0.19 -11.51
CA TYR A 252 -1.45 0.29 -10.11
C TYR A 252 -0.28 1.28 -10.00
N ALA A 253 -0.57 2.53 -9.65
CA ALA A 253 0.37 3.64 -9.68
C ALA A 253 0.93 3.88 -11.10
N ASP A 254 2.24 3.73 -11.29
CA ASP A 254 2.97 3.87 -12.55
C ASP A 254 3.02 2.56 -13.37
N ASP A 255 2.74 1.42 -12.76
CA ASP A 255 2.64 0.13 -13.46
C ASP A 255 1.23 -0.08 -14.02
N PHE A 256 1.09 -0.45 -15.29
CA PHE A 256 -0.22 -0.75 -15.88
C PHE A 256 -0.15 -1.85 -16.93
N ILE A 257 -1.30 -2.43 -17.20
CA ILE A 257 -1.49 -3.34 -18.33
C ILE A 257 -2.66 -2.88 -19.20
N VAL A 258 -2.56 -3.13 -20.50
CA VAL A 258 -3.65 -3.00 -21.46
C VAL A 258 -3.81 -4.32 -22.18
N THR A 259 -5.05 -4.86 -22.18
CA THR A 259 -5.34 -6.07 -22.95
C THR A 259 -5.76 -5.71 -24.36
N GLY A 260 -5.64 -6.64 -25.30
CA GLY A 260 -6.12 -6.47 -26.68
C GLY A 260 -6.29 -7.79 -27.41
N LYS A 261 -7.09 -7.78 -28.45
CA LYS A 261 -7.34 -8.94 -29.30
C LYS A 261 -6.16 -9.22 -30.22
N SER A 262 -5.48 -8.19 -30.71
CA SER A 262 -4.31 -8.31 -31.59
C SER A 262 -3.11 -7.49 -31.09
N PRO A 263 -1.88 -7.94 -31.38
CA PRO A 263 -0.67 -7.21 -31.01
C PRO A 263 -0.46 -5.98 -31.88
N GLU A 264 -0.99 -5.97 -33.11
CA GLU A 264 -0.94 -4.84 -34.06
C GLU A 264 -1.72 -3.65 -33.52
N THR A 265 -2.97 -3.86 -33.05
CA THR A 265 -3.78 -2.81 -32.42
C THR A 265 -3.05 -2.22 -31.20
N LEU A 266 -2.47 -3.07 -30.35
CA LEU A 266 -1.70 -2.60 -29.20
C LEU A 266 -0.49 -1.75 -29.62
N ARG A 267 0.26 -2.20 -30.65
CA ARG A 267 1.47 -1.53 -31.11
C ARG A 267 1.20 -0.24 -31.86
N ASN A 268 0.25 -0.28 -32.79
CA ASN A 268 0.07 0.78 -33.79
C ASN A 268 -0.97 1.83 -33.39
N GLU A 269 -1.89 1.50 -32.48
CA GLU A 269 -2.95 2.43 -32.06
C GLU A 269 -2.89 2.74 -30.56
N VAL A 270 -2.74 1.72 -29.69
CA VAL A 270 -2.78 1.91 -28.23
C VAL A 270 -1.52 2.58 -27.70
N ILE A 271 -0.32 2.10 -28.09
CA ILE A 271 0.94 2.70 -27.62
C ILE A 271 1.08 4.16 -28.04
N PRO A 272 0.81 4.57 -29.30
CA PRO A 272 0.84 5.98 -29.67
C PRO A 272 -0.12 6.83 -28.84
N LEU A 273 -1.37 6.40 -28.66
CA LEU A 273 -2.36 7.12 -27.86
C LEU A 273 -1.89 7.32 -26.40
N ILE A 274 -1.28 6.30 -25.80
CA ILE A 274 -0.70 6.41 -24.45
C ILE A 274 0.50 7.37 -24.46
N LYS A 275 1.37 7.33 -25.46
CA LYS A 275 2.53 8.24 -25.59
C LYS A 275 2.07 9.70 -25.66
N ASP A 276 1.06 10.00 -26.46
CA ASP A 276 0.50 11.34 -26.61
C ASP A 276 -0.09 11.85 -25.28
N PHE A 277 -0.89 11.01 -24.61
CA PHE A 277 -1.45 11.31 -23.30
C PHE A 277 -0.36 11.62 -22.25
N LEU A 278 0.72 10.85 -22.22
CA LEU A 278 1.82 11.02 -21.29
C LEU A 278 2.67 12.27 -21.64
N ALA A 279 2.91 12.53 -22.93
CA ALA A 279 3.71 13.66 -23.37
C ALA A 279 3.13 15.02 -22.94
N GLU A 280 1.81 15.20 -22.97
CA GLU A 280 1.13 16.40 -22.45
C GLU A 280 1.44 16.66 -20.97
N ARG A 281 1.81 15.61 -20.23
CA ARG A 281 2.07 15.63 -18.78
C ARG A 281 3.56 15.64 -18.43
N GLY A 282 4.43 15.73 -19.46
CA GLY A 282 5.88 15.67 -19.30
C GLY A 282 6.40 14.24 -19.06
N LEU A 283 5.56 13.21 -19.29
CA LEU A 283 5.88 11.82 -18.99
C LEU A 283 6.19 11.02 -20.24
N GLN A 284 6.93 9.94 -20.08
CA GLN A 284 7.31 9.03 -21.16
C GLN A 284 7.15 7.56 -20.74
N LEU A 285 6.77 6.71 -21.71
CA LEU A 285 6.84 5.26 -21.53
C LEU A 285 8.29 4.79 -21.42
N SER A 286 8.55 3.82 -20.56
CA SER A 286 9.82 3.12 -20.48
C SER A 286 9.90 2.10 -21.64
N GLU A 287 10.66 2.39 -22.69
CA GLU A 287 10.79 1.49 -23.83
C GLU A 287 11.35 0.10 -23.46
N GLU A 288 12.30 0.07 -22.51
CA GLU A 288 12.89 -1.19 -22.01
C GLU A 288 11.90 -2.10 -21.29
N LYS A 289 10.82 -1.53 -20.74
CA LYS A 289 9.84 -2.26 -19.91
C LYS A 289 8.47 -2.35 -20.55
N THR A 290 8.26 -1.70 -21.68
CA THR A 290 7.01 -1.77 -22.42
C THR A 290 7.06 -2.94 -23.39
N VAL A 291 6.33 -4.01 -23.07
CA VAL A 291 6.37 -5.27 -23.79
C VAL A 291 4.96 -5.74 -24.13
N ILE A 292 4.79 -6.31 -25.32
CA ILE A 292 3.56 -6.98 -25.73
C ILE A 292 3.77 -8.49 -25.62
N THR A 293 2.99 -9.13 -24.74
CA THR A 293 3.11 -10.54 -24.38
C THR A 293 1.83 -11.29 -24.73
N HIS A 294 1.93 -12.52 -25.28
CA HIS A 294 0.75 -13.39 -25.41
C HIS A 294 0.45 -14.09 -24.09
N ILE A 295 -0.84 -14.24 -23.76
CA ILE A 295 -1.29 -14.78 -22.46
C ILE A 295 -0.84 -16.24 -22.23
N SER A 296 -0.54 -17.02 -23.28
CA SER A 296 0.03 -18.37 -23.15
C SER A 296 1.47 -18.38 -22.64
N ASP A 297 2.22 -17.29 -22.87
CA ASP A 297 3.57 -17.13 -22.37
C ASP A 297 3.55 -16.63 -20.92
N GLY A 298 2.52 -15.84 -20.62
CA GLY A 298 2.28 -15.25 -19.30
C GLY A 298 3.13 -14.03 -19.01
N PHE A 299 2.67 -13.20 -18.12
CA PHE A 299 3.33 -11.97 -17.70
C PHE A 299 3.33 -11.83 -16.18
N ASP A 300 4.25 -11.01 -15.66
CA ASP A 300 4.38 -10.75 -14.23
C ASP A 300 3.80 -9.37 -13.91
N PHE A 301 2.75 -9.31 -13.08
CA PHE A 301 2.15 -8.07 -12.62
C PHE A 301 1.99 -8.09 -11.10
N LEU A 302 2.46 -7.05 -10.41
CA LEU A 302 2.38 -6.88 -8.95
C LEU A 302 2.85 -8.14 -8.16
N GLY A 303 3.92 -8.79 -8.62
CA GLY A 303 4.49 -9.96 -7.96
C GLY A 303 3.74 -11.27 -8.20
N GLN A 304 2.74 -11.27 -9.07
CA GLN A 304 2.01 -12.43 -9.52
C GLN A 304 2.33 -12.71 -10.99
N ASN A 305 2.38 -13.99 -11.38
CA ASN A 305 2.45 -14.43 -12.76
C ASN A 305 1.05 -14.80 -13.23
N ILE A 306 0.59 -14.18 -14.30
CA ILE A 306 -0.74 -14.37 -14.89
C ILE A 306 -0.56 -15.07 -16.23
N ARG A 307 -1.11 -16.27 -16.37
CA ARG A 307 -0.89 -17.11 -17.56
C ARG A 307 -2.06 -18.05 -17.83
N LYS A 308 -2.38 -18.26 -19.12
CA LYS A 308 -3.28 -19.33 -19.55
C LYS A 308 -2.53 -20.62 -19.85
N TYR A 309 -3.01 -21.71 -19.27
CA TYR A 309 -2.56 -23.07 -19.53
C TYR A 309 -3.72 -23.85 -20.12
N ASN A 310 -3.60 -24.30 -21.37
CA ASN A 310 -4.68 -25.03 -22.06
C ASN A 310 -6.04 -24.33 -21.94
N GLY A 311 -6.06 -23.02 -22.17
CA GLY A 311 -7.29 -22.20 -22.09
C GLY A 311 -7.71 -21.78 -20.68
N LYS A 312 -7.15 -22.36 -19.62
CA LYS A 312 -7.47 -22.02 -18.22
C LYS A 312 -6.49 -20.99 -17.65
N LEU A 313 -7.02 -19.86 -17.19
CA LEU A 313 -6.20 -18.82 -16.54
C LEU A 313 -5.79 -19.28 -15.13
N LEU A 314 -4.50 -19.23 -14.86
CA LEU A 314 -3.94 -19.42 -13.52
C LEU A 314 -3.12 -18.19 -13.13
N ILE A 315 -3.33 -17.72 -11.91
CA ILE A 315 -2.54 -16.66 -11.29
C ILE A 315 -1.74 -17.29 -10.15
N LYS A 316 -0.42 -17.16 -10.19
CA LYS A 316 0.50 -17.76 -9.22
C LYS A 316 1.52 -16.73 -8.73
N PRO A 317 2.17 -16.93 -7.57
CA PRO A 317 3.34 -16.12 -7.19
C PRO A 317 4.40 -16.13 -8.31
N SER A 318 4.90 -14.96 -8.68
CA SER A 318 5.91 -14.88 -9.74
C SER A 318 7.25 -15.51 -9.31
N LYS A 319 8.02 -16.01 -10.27
CA LYS A 319 9.37 -16.57 -10.00
C LYS A 319 10.26 -15.57 -9.28
N ASN A 320 10.14 -14.28 -9.63
CA ASN A 320 10.91 -13.21 -9.02
C ASN A 320 10.47 -12.93 -7.57
N ALA A 321 9.16 -13.00 -7.27
CA ALA A 321 8.65 -12.88 -5.91
C ALA A 321 9.16 -14.01 -5.00
N ILE A 322 9.13 -15.26 -5.49
CA ILE A 322 9.65 -16.42 -4.77
C ILE A 322 11.16 -16.30 -4.52
N LYS A 323 11.96 -15.97 -5.56
CA LYS A 323 13.41 -15.77 -5.44
C LYS A 323 13.76 -14.69 -4.41
N SER A 324 13.06 -13.55 -4.46
CA SER A 324 13.28 -12.42 -3.56
C SER A 324 12.95 -12.78 -2.11
N PHE A 325 11.86 -13.48 -1.88
CA PHE A 325 11.47 -13.98 -0.56
C PHE A 325 12.51 -14.94 0.00
N LEU A 326 12.89 -15.96 -0.76
CA LEU A 326 13.91 -16.94 -0.33
C LEU A 326 15.29 -16.29 -0.13
N LYS A 327 15.63 -15.25 -0.91
CA LYS A 327 16.84 -14.45 -0.68
C LYS A 327 16.77 -13.76 0.69
N LYS A 328 15.64 -13.13 1.02
CA LYS A 328 15.43 -12.46 2.32
C LYS A 328 15.56 -13.44 3.48
N VAL A 329 14.94 -14.62 3.39
CA VAL A 329 15.06 -15.68 4.40
C VAL A 329 16.52 -16.10 4.59
N ARG A 330 17.25 -16.38 3.49
CA ARG A 330 18.66 -16.74 3.53
C ARG A 330 19.53 -15.66 4.17
N THR A 331 19.27 -14.41 3.87
CA THR A 331 19.98 -13.27 4.45
C THR A 331 19.77 -13.23 5.96
N ILE A 332 18.53 -13.33 6.45
CA ILE A 332 18.23 -13.37 7.89
C ILE A 332 18.97 -14.52 8.57
N VAL A 333 18.92 -15.74 8.01
CA VAL A 333 19.63 -16.90 8.59
C VAL A 333 21.14 -16.71 8.57
N LYS A 334 21.70 -16.16 7.50
CA LYS A 334 23.14 -15.90 7.35
C LYS A 334 23.66 -14.85 8.32
N GLU A 335 22.90 -13.80 8.55
CA GLU A 335 23.27 -12.70 9.48
C GLU A 335 23.10 -13.11 10.95
N ASN A 336 22.28 -14.13 11.22
CA ASN A 336 22.00 -14.63 12.58
C ASN A 336 22.61 -16.01 12.86
N LYS A 337 23.90 -16.20 12.50
CA LYS A 337 24.61 -17.48 12.67
C LYS A 337 24.73 -17.93 14.13
N THR A 338 24.89 -16.99 15.04
CA THR A 338 25.09 -17.20 16.49
C THR A 338 23.81 -17.01 17.30
N ALA A 339 22.73 -16.53 16.69
CA ALA A 339 21.47 -16.28 17.37
C ALA A 339 20.88 -17.55 17.97
N THR A 340 20.12 -17.42 19.05
CA THR A 340 19.31 -18.52 19.59
C THR A 340 18.19 -18.91 18.62
N GLN A 341 17.70 -20.13 18.76
CA GLN A 341 16.66 -20.63 17.86
C GLN A 341 15.37 -19.83 17.96
N ASP A 342 14.96 -19.44 19.16
CA ASP A 342 13.76 -18.62 19.41
C ASP A 342 13.87 -17.22 18.77
N LEU A 343 15.04 -16.59 18.88
CA LEU A 343 15.30 -15.29 18.23
C LEU A 343 15.21 -15.41 16.69
N LEU A 344 15.76 -16.49 16.13
CA LEU A 344 15.70 -16.72 14.69
C LEU A 344 14.25 -16.94 14.23
N ILE A 345 13.45 -17.70 14.97
CA ILE A 345 12.03 -17.90 14.70
C ILE A 345 11.26 -16.57 14.75
N ARG A 346 11.51 -15.74 15.77
CA ARG A 346 10.89 -14.41 15.91
C ARG A 346 11.18 -13.49 14.71
N LYS A 347 12.38 -13.59 14.12
CA LYS A 347 12.76 -12.82 12.92
C LYS A 347 12.15 -13.38 11.64
N LEU A 348 12.00 -14.69 11.52
CA LEU A 348 11.49 -15.34 10.31
C LEU A 348 9.96 -15.31 10.22
N ASN A 349 9.25 -15.55 11.31
CA ASN A 349 7.78 -15.65 11.31
C ASN A 349 7.09 -14.40 10.71
N PRO A 350 7.46 -13.15 11.04
CA PRO A 350 6.83 -11.99 10.41
C PRO A 350 7.04 -11.93 8.89
N VAL A 351 8.21 -12.38 8.42
CA VAL A 351 8.55 -12.38 6.99
C VAL A 351 7.77 -13.47 6.24
N ILE A 352 7.67 -14.68 6.82
CA ILE A 352 6.87 -15.78 6.27
C ILE A 352 5.40 -15.37 6.23
N ARG A 353 4.85 -14.90 7.36
CA ARG A 353 3.46 -14.46 7.48
C ARG A 353 3.10 -13.36 6.49
N GLY A 354 3.95 -12.35 6.34
CA GLY A 354 3.72 -11.27 5.39
C GLY A 354 3.64 -11.77 3.95
N TRP A 355 4.55 -12.70 3.57
CA TRP A 355 4.60 -13.25 2.22
C TRP A 355 3.41 -14.17 1.92
N VAL A 356 3.06 -15.09 2.82
CA VAL A 356 1.92 -16.00 2.61
C VAL A 356 0.59 -15.24 2.61
N ASN A 357 0.42 -14.22 3.44
CA ASN A 357 -0.77 -13.38 3.44
C ASN A 357 -0.96 -12.66 2.10
N TYR A 358 0.13 -12.22 1.49
CA TYR A 358 0.08 -11.59 0.18
C TYR A 358 -0.34 -12.58 -0.92
N HIS A 359 0.18 -13.80 -0.88
CA HIS A 359 -0.03 -14.78 -1.95
C HIS A 359 -1.18 -15.76 -1.72
N ARG A 360 -1.86 -15.73 -0.57
CA ARG A 360 -2.96 -16.65 -0.25
C ARG A 360 -4.23 -16.48 -1.09
N TYR A 361 -4.32 -15.43 -1.88
CA TYR A 361 -5.47 -15.13 -2.74
C TYR A 361 -5.32 -15.64 -4.18
N VAL A 362 -4.24 -16.33 -4.47
CA VAL A 362 -3.93 -16.90 -5.78
C VAL A 362 -3.58 -18.38 -5.67
N VAL A 363 -3.33 -19.05 -6.80
CA VAL A 363 -2.96 -20.48 -6.83
C VAL A 363 -1.54 -20.66 -6.30
N SER A 364 -1.38 -20.83 -5.00
CA SER A 364 -0.08 -20.80 -4.30
C SER A 364 0.21 -22.03 -3.43
N ALA A 365 -0.70 -23.01 -3.32
CA ALA A 365 -0.53 -24.15 -2.41
C ALA A 365 0.78 -24.93 -2.63
N ASP A 366 1.06 -25.34 -3.86
CA ASP A 366 2.29 -26.06 -4.21
C ASP A 366 3.55 -25.22 -3.96
N ILE A 367 3.43 -23.91 -4.22
CA ILE A 367 4.53 -22.97 -4.00
C ILE A 367 4.79 -22.76 -2.52
N PHE A 368 3.76 -22.79 -1.68
CA PHE A 368 3.92 -22.74 -0.22
C PHE A 368 4.67 -23.97 0.30
N GLY A 369 4.34 -25.17 -0.21
CA GLY A 369 5.09 -26.39 0.11
C GLY A 369 6.55 -26.34 -0.35
N LEU A 370 6.80 -25.86 -1.57
CA LEU A 370 8.16 -25.65 -2.09
C LEU A 370 8.96 -24.68 -1.21
N VAL A 371 8.35 -23.60 -0.79
CA VAL A 371 8.98 -22.57 0.03
C VAL A 371 9.33 -23.12 1.42
N ASP A 372 8.43 -23.87 2.05
CA ASP A 372 8.70 -24.53 3.33
C ASP A 372 9.90 -25.49 3.24
N HIS A 373 9.98 -26.26 2.16
CA HIS A 373 11.11 -27.15 1.92
C HIS A 373 12.43 -26.35 1.80
N ARG A 374 12.44 -25.24 1.06
CA ARG A 374 13.63 -24.40 0.92
C ARG A 374 14.04 -23.69 2.22
N ILE A 375 13.07 -23.32 3.04
CA ILE A 375 13.33 -22.79 4.39
C ILE A 375 13.94 -23.87 5.26
N PHE A 376 13.39 -25.09 5.25
CA PHE A 376 13.95 -26.23 5.97
C PHE A 376 15.40 -26.50 5.59
N GLU A 377 15.73 -26.58 4.30
CA GLU A 377 17.13 -26.77 3.83
C GLU A 377 18.07 -25.68 4.40
N CYS A 378 17.60 -24.44 4.43
CA CYS A 378 18.37 -23.32 4.94
C CYS A 378 18.64 -23.44 6.46
N LEU A 379 17.61 -23.79 7.23
CA LEU A 379 17.68 -23.98 8.67
C LEU A 379 18.49 -25.23 9.04
N TRP A 380 18.38 -26.31 8.26
CA TRP A 380 19.19 -27.49 8.44
C TRP A 380 20.68 -27.20 8.31
N LYS A 381 21.07 -26.47 7.26
CA LYS A 381 22.47 -26.01 7.09
C LYS A 381 22.94 -25.14 8.23
N TRP A 382 22.07 -24.24 8.74
CA TRP A 382 22.36 -23.40 9.90
C TRP A 382 22.60 -24.24 11.17
N ALA A 383 21.75 -25.22 11.45
CA ALA A 383 21.87 -26.12 12.60
C ALA A 383 23.13 -27.01 12.54
N CYS A 384 23.40 -27.62 11.39
CA CYS A 384 24.61 -28.44 11.18
C CYS A 384 25.91 -27.62 11.35
N ARG A 385 25.94 -26.38 10.87
CA ARG A 385 27.11 -25.51 11.03
C ARG A 385 27.41 -25.20 12.49
N ARG A 386 26.42 -25.12 13.35
CA ARG A 386 26.57 -24.84 14.79
C ARG A 386 27.12 -26.04 15.55
N HIS A 387 26.92 -27.25 15.07
CA HIS A 387 27.22 -28.49 15.76
C HIS A 387 28.03 -29.45 14.87
N LYS A 388 29.20 -29.01 14.41
CA LYS A 388 30.06 -29.75 13.48
C LYS A 388 30.47 -31.13 13.98
N ARG A 389 30.54 -31.34 15.32
CA ARG A 389 30.94 -32.59 15.96
C ARG A 389 29.75 -33.48 16.38
N LYS A 390 28.49 -33.08 16.06
CA LYS A 390 27.29 -33.85 16.43
C LYS A 390 26.68 -34.53 15.22
N GLY A 391 26.14 -35.74 15.44
CA GLY A 391 25.45 -36.49 14.39
C GLY A 391 24.12 -35.86 13.99
N ARG A 392 23.65 -36.17 12.77
CA ARG A 392 22.40 -35.61 12.20
C ARG A 392 21.17 -35.90 13.07
N LYS A 393 21.07 -37.08 13.68
CA LYS A 393 19.96 -37.43 14.59
C LYS A 393 19.92 -36.52 15.83
N TRP A 394 21.08 -36.26 16.42
CA TRP A 394 21.18 -35.33 17.55
C TRP A 394 20.75 -33.93 17.18
N ILE A 395 21.19 -33.42 16.01
CA ILE A 395 20.82 -32.10 15.51
C ILE A 395 19.31 -32.01 15.27
N ALA A 396 18.74 -33.05 14.65
CA ALA A 396 17.30 -33.14 14.42
C ALA A 396 16.53 -33.06 15.75
N ASN A 397 16.86 -33.91 16.71
CA ASN A 397 16.18 -33.95 18.02
C ASN A 397 16.32 -32.64 18.80
N LYS A 398 17.42 -31.90 18.61
CA LYS A 398 17.64 -30.63 19.28
C LYS A 398 16.77 -29.48 18.74
N TYR A 399 16.55 -29.43 17.44
CA TYR A 399 15.98 -28.25 16.76
C TYR A 399 14.58 -28.50 16.22
N TRP A 400 14.20 -29.76 15.98
CA TRP A 400 12.87 -30.14 15.48
C TRP A 400 12.16 -31.02 16.49
N HIS A 401 10.92 -30.68 16.76
CA HIS A 401 10.10 -31.35 17.75
C HIS A 401 8.81 -31.90 17.12
N HIS A 402 8.26 -32.94 17.72
CA HIS A 402 6.90 -33.36 17.43
C HIS A 402 5.92 -32.42 18.14
N ILE A 403 5.19 -31.64 17.39
CA ILE A 403 4.23 -30.66 17.92
C ILE A 403 2.95 -30.78 17.10
N ASP A 404 1.86 -30.93 17.78
CA ASP A 404 0.56 -31.22 17.18
C ASP A 404 0.67 -32.49 16.28
N ASN A 405 0.16 -32.46 15.07
CA ASN A 405 0.22 -33.58 14.12
C ASN A 405 1.48 -33.55 13.22
N ARG A 406 2.53 -32.80 13.59
CA ARG A 406 3.73 -32.65 12.76
C ARG A 406 4.99 -33.10 13.48
N THR A 407 5.68 -34.06 12.88
CA THR A 407 6.88 -34.68 13.46
C THR A 407 8.14 -33.81 13.37
N TRP A 408 8.21 -32.89 12.41
CA TRP A 408 9.39 -32.07 12.13
C TRP A 408 9.08 -30.58 12.21
N THR A 409 8.76 -30.10 13.42
CA THR A 409 8.49 -28.66 13.64
C THR A 409 9.72 -27.99 14.20
N PHE A 410 10.28 -27.01 13.46
CA PHE A 410 11.38 -26.18 13.95
C PHE A 410 10.84 -25.27 15.05
N ALA A 411 11.19 -25.56 16.29
CA ALA A 411 10.62 -24.90 17.47
C ALA A 411 11.58 -24.89 18.64
N ALA A 412 11.47 -23.89 19.50
CA ALA A 412 12.27 -23.73 20.70
C ALA A 412 11.41 -23.30 21.89
N GLU A 413 11.83 -23.67 23.09
CA GLU A 413 11.34 -23.02 24.31
C GLU A 413 11.82 -21.57 24.30
N PRO A 414 10.93 -20.58 24.40
CA PRO A 414 11.34 -19.20 24.34
C PRO A 414 12.08 -18.79 25.62
N ALA A 415 13.24 -18.13 25.47
CA ALA A 415 14.01 -17.58 26.59
C ALA A 415 13.21 -16.53 27.37
N PHE A 416 12.30 -15.84 26.72
CA PHE A 416 11.38 -14.87 27.30
C PHE A 416 9.93 -15.18 26.88
N ARG A 417 9.07 -15.41 27.87
CA ARG A 417 7.62 -15.58 27.67
C ARG A 417 6.94 -14.24 27.96
N GLY A 418 6.34 -13.62 26.93
CA GLY A 418 5.43 -12.50 27.15
C GLY A 418 4.20 -12.95 27.95
N LYS A 419 3.50 -12.02 28.62
CA LYS A 419 2.32 -12.30 29.47
C LYS A 419 1.20 -13.11 28.77
N ASP A 420 1.18 -13.12 27.42
CA ASP A 420 0.14 -13.78 26.61
C ASP A 420 0.65 -15.05 25.88
N PHE A 421 1.82 -15.58 26.25
CA PHE A 421 2.40 -16.75 25.60
C PHE A 421 2.21 -18.01 26.45
N ASP A 422 1.11 -18.73 26.23
CA ASP A 422 0.75 -19.96 26.96
C ASP A 422 1.36 -21.24 26.37
N GLU A 423 1.94 -21.17 25.15
CA GLU A 423 2.50 -22.35 24.49
C GLU A 423 3.90 -22.70 25.01
N LYS A 424 4.17 -24.00 25.17
CA LYS A 424 5.50 -24.50 25.59
C LYS A 424 6.58 -24.12 24.60
N TYR A 425 6.27 -24.14 23.30
CA TYR A 425 7.21 -23.91 22.20
C TYR A 425 6.81 -22.72 21.33
N LEU A 426 7.78 -21.89 21.03
CA LEU A 426 7.69 -20.95 19.91
C LEU A 426 8.00 -21.70 18.61
N LYS A 427 7.02 -21.78 17.69
CA LYS A 427 7.09 -22.53 16.44
C LYS A 427 7.44 -21.64 15.25
N LEU A 428 8.21 -22.17 14.32
CA LEU A 428 8.31 -21.57 12.98
C LEU A 428 6.97 -21.73 12.25
N GLU A 429 6.50 -20.67 11.62
CA GLU A 429 5.31 -20.72 10.78
C GLU A 429 5.60 -21.44 9.46
N TYR A 430 4.68 -22.31 9.05
CA TYR A 430 4.74 -23.02 7.77
C TYR A 430 3.82 -22.33 6.77
N ALA A 431 4.36 -22.01 5.60
CA ALA A 431 3.59 -21.41 4.52
C ALA A 431 2.42 -22.31 4.08
N ALA A 432 2.65 -23.62 3.98
CA ALA A 432 1.66 -24.62 3.59
C ALA A 432 0.45 -24.71 4.54
N ASN A 433 0.57 -24.27 5.79
CA ASN A 433 -0.55 -24.22 6.73
C ASN A 433 -1.51 -23.06 6.42
N THR A 434 -1.15 -22.17 5.50
CA THR A 434 -1.98 -21.01 5.16
C THR A 434 -3.08 -21.41 4.18
N LYS A 435 -4.34 -21.27 4.61
CA LYS A 435 -5.51 -21.56 3.78
C LYS A 435 -5.58 -20.58 2.60
N ILE A 436 -5.72 -21.12 1.40
CA ILE A 436 -6.01 -20.32 0.19
C ILE A 436 -7.47 -19.88 0.26
N ILE A 437 -7.71 -18.60 0.01
CA ILE A 437 -9.04 -18.00 0.03
C ILE A 437 -9.28 -17.15 -1.19
N ARG A 438 -10.55 -17.05 -1.62
CA ARG A 438 -10.93 -16.17 -2.73
C ARG A 438 -10.92 -14.71 -2.26
N PHE A 439 -10.30 -13.84 -3.07
CA PHE A 439 -10.34 -12.40 -2.84
C PHE A 439 -11.63 -11.79 -3.41
N LYS A 440 -12.33 -10.98 -2.63
CA LYS A 440 -13.43 -10.14 -3.12
C LYS A 440 -12.86 -8.83 -3.65
N LYS A 441 -12.87 -8.65 -4.96
CA LYS A 441 -12.46 -7.40 -5.61
C LYS A 441 -13.39 -6.25 -5.20
N ILE A 442 -12.83 -5.05 -5.04
CA ILE A 442 -13.63 -3.86 -4.78
C ILE A 442 -14.54 -3.51 -5.96
N THR A 443 -15.73 -3.03 -5.66
CA THR A 443 -16.64 -2.45 -6.66
C THR A 443 -16.01 -1.18 -7.24
N ALA A 444 -16.03 -1.03 -8.56
CA ALA A 444 -15.30 0.05 -9.25
C ALA A 444 -15.79 1.44 -8.81
N GLU A 445 -17.10 1.58 -8.62
CA GLU A 445 -17.78 2.82 -8.25
C GLU A 445 -17.72 3.14 -6.74
N ALA A 446 -17.18 2.21 -5.93
CA ALA A 446 -17.11 2.42 -4.48
C ALA A 446 -16.19 3.60 -4.15
N ASN A 447 -16.75 4.63 -3.52
CA ASN A 447 -16.05 5.83 -3.09
C ASN A 447 -16.05 5.90 -1.54
N PRO A 448 -14.88 5.87 -0.87
CA PRO A 448 -14.79 5.85 0.59
C PRO A 448 -15.28 7.14 1.27
N PHE A 449 -15.40 8.22 0.52
CA PHE A 449 -15.85 9.52 0.99
C PHE A 449 -17.36 9.73 0.81
N ASP A 450 -18.04 8.88 0.06
CA ASP A 450 -19.48 8.93 -0.15
C ASP A 450 -20.17 8.06 0.90
N LYS A 451 -21.04 8.71 1.70
CA LYS A 451 -21.76 8.09 2.82
C LYS A 451 -22.55 6.83 2.43
N LYS A 452 -23.02 6.74 1.18
CA LYS A 452 -23.76 5.55 0.71
C LYS A 452 -22.93 4.27 0.73
N TRP A 453 -21.58 4.38 0.63
CA TRP A 453 -20.65 3.25 0.63
C TRP A 453 -20.11 2.88 2.00
N THR A 454 -20.52 3.60 3.07
CA THR A 454 -19.99 3.36 4.42
C THR A 454 -20.14 1.91 4.86
N GLY A 455 -21.34 1.33 4.75
CA GLY A 455 -21.59 -0.07 5.14
C GLY A 455 -20.77 -1.07 4.32
N TYR A 456 -20.60 -0.81 3.03
CA TYR A 456 -19.76 -1.62 2.14
C TYR A 456 -18.29 -1.66 2.58
N TYR A 457 -17.71 -0.51 2.92
CA TYR A 457 -16.32 -0.47 3.40
C TYR A 457 -16.16 -1.12 4.77
N GLU A 458 -17.14 -0.96 5.66
CA GLU A 458 -17.14 -1.61 6.96
C GLU A 458 -17.20 -3.14 6.86
N GLU A 459 -18.02 -3.67 5.96
CA GLU A 459 -18.05 -5.11 5.68
C GLU A 459 -16.71 -5.61 5.15
N ARG A 460 -16.10 -4.89 4.18
CA ARG A 460 -14.78 -5.23 3.65
C ARG A 460 -13.67 -5.21 4.70
N ASP A 461 -13.65 -4.21 5.56
CA ASP A 461 -12.66 -4.10 6.63
C ASP A 461 -12.83 -5.24 7.66
N GLY A 462 -14.07 -5.61 7.99
CA GLY A 462 -14.38 -6.77 8.82
C GLY A 462 -13.90 -8.08 8.18
N GLU A 463 -14.18 -8.31 6.90
CA GLU A 463 -13.69 -9.49 6.17
C GLU A 463 -12.15 -9.53 6.09
N ARG A 464 -11.50 -8.41 5.84
CA ARG A 464 -10.03 -8.32 5.85
C ARG A 464 -9.45 -8.64 7.21
N MET A 465 -10.07 -8.16 8.28
CA MET A 465 -9.67 -8.44 9.65
C MET A 465 -9.81 -9.91 10.00
N LEU A 466 -10.92 -10.55 9.64
CA LEU A 466 -11.16 -11.99 9.82
C LEU A 466 -10.17 -12.84 9.03
N ASN A 467 -9.89 -12.44 7.79
CA ASN A 467 -9.03 -13.19 6.89
C ASN A 467 -7.53 -12.95 7.12
N SER A 468 -7.13 -12.03 7.98
CA SER A 468 -5.71 -11.86 8.30
C SER A 468 -5.21 -13.06 9.12
N THR A 469 -3.93 -13.44 9.01
CA THR A 469 -3.34 -14.52 9.83
C THR A 469 -3.24 -14.17 11.31
N LYS A 470 -3.36 -12.89 11.64
CA LYS A 470 -3.64 -12.38 12.98
C LYS A 470 -5.13 -12.19 13.21
N GLY A 471 -5.96 -12.50 12.20
CA GLY A 471 -7.39 -12.36 12.23
C GLY A 471 -7.97 -13.21 13.33
N ARG A 472 -8.56 -12.55 14.24
CA ARG A 472 -9.15 -13.20 15.39
C ARG A 472 -10.58 -12.74 15.42
N GLU A 473 -11.46 -13.68 15.48
CA GLU A 473 -12.86 -13.41 15.79
C GLU A 473 -13.01 -12.47 17.00
N LYS A 474 -12.08 -12.59 17.97
CA LYS A 474 -11.98 -11.67 19.12
C LYS A 474 -11.81 -10.20 18.72
N LEU A 475 -10.96 -9.89 17.73
CA LEU A 475 -10.76 -8.50 17.27
C LEU A 475 -12.00 -7.96 16.59
N VAL A 476 -12.64 -8.76 15.74
CA VAL A 476 -13.90 -8.37 15.09
C VAL A 476 -15.01 -8.20 16.11
N LYS A 477 -15.09 -9.06 17.13
CA LYS A 477 -16.03 -8.90 18.25
C LYS A 477 -15.82 -7.58 18.99
N ILE A 478 -14.58 -7.25 19.39
CA ILE A 478 -14.25 -5.99 20.05
C ILE A 478 -14.67 -4.81 19.18
N TRP A 479 -14.27 -4.82 17.90
CA TRP A 479 -14.58 -3.77 16.94
C TRP A 479 -16.08 -3.54 16.76
N ASN A 480 -16.87 -4.62 16.62
CA ASN A 480 -18.33 -4.54 16.51
C ASN A 480 -18.99 -4.05 17.81
N ASN A 481 -18.53 -4.53 18.98
CA ASN A 481 -19.06 -4.11 20.29
C ASN A 481 -18.86 -2.61 20.52
N GLN A 482 -17.78 -2.03 19.97
CA GLN A 482 -17.48 -0.58 20.02
C GLN A 482 -18.19 0.21 18.91
N LYS A 483 -19.18 -0.38 18.21
CA LYS A 483 -19.83 0.24 17.04
C LYS A 483 -18.82 0.70 15.99
N ARG A 484 -17.67 0.00 15.91
CA ARG A 484 -16.57 0.24 14.96
C ARG A 484 -15.84 1.57 15.14
N CYS A 485 -16.05 2.22 16.29
CA CYS A 485 -15.45 3.51 16.65
C CYS A 485 -14.41 3.34 17.76
N CYS A 486 -13.45 4.25 17.81
CA CYS A 486 -12.50 4.37 18.91
C CYS A 486 -13.21 4.97 20.13
N PRO A 487 -13.18 4.32 21.31
CA PRO A 487 -13.87 4.85 22.50
C PRO A 487 -13.21 6.11 23.06
N VAL A 488 -11.98 6.45 22.63
CA VAL A 488 -11.26 7.65 23.11
C VAL A 488 -11.68 8.90 22.33
N CYS A 489 -11.70 8.83 21.00
CA CYS A 489 -11.99 10.00 20.16
C CYS A 489 -13.34 9.92 19.43
N GLY A 490 -14.09 8.83 19.54
CA GLY A 490 -15.37 8.64 18.86
C GLY A 490 -15.29 8.38 17.35
N GLU A 491 -14.13 8.57 16.74
CA GLU A 491 -13.94 8.40 15.30
C GLU A 491 -13.83 6.92 14.90
N ARG A 492 -14.17 6.63 13.63
CA ARG A 492 -14.19 5.27 13.10
C ARG A 492 -12.80 4.66 12.99
N ILE A 493 -12.69 3.39 13.41
CA ILE A 493 -11.50 2.57 13.20
C ILE A 493 -11.61 1.88 11.84
N THR A 494 -10.71 2.24 10.93
CA THR A 494 -10.64 1.73 9.55
C THR A 494 -9.26 1.14 9.25
N SER A 495 -9.11 0.51 8.10
CA SER A 495 -7.80 0.05 7.61
C SER A 495 -6.78 1.20 7.44
N GLU A 496 -7.26 2.43 7.19
CA GLU A 496 -6.41 3.61 7.01
C GLU A 496 -5.96 4.24 8.33
N THR A 497 -6.83 4.27 9.34
CA THR A 497 -6.48 4.80 10.67
C THR A 497 -5.60 3.83 11.44
N GLY A 498 -5.70 2.53 11.14
CA GLY A 498 -5.06 1.50 11.93
C GLY A 498 -5.68 1.37 13.33
N PHE A 499 -5.20 0.38 14.09
CA PHE A 499 -5.63 0.20 15.48
C PHE A 499 -4.55 -0.45 16.33
N LYS A 500 -4.68 -0.28 17.67
CA LYS A 500 -4.02 -1.06 18.72
C LYS A 500 -5.06 -1.59 19.68
N THR A 501 -4.80 -2.72 20.31
CA THR A 501 -5.60 -3.23 21.41
C THR A 501 -5.03 -2.71 22.72
N HIS A 502 -5.88 -2.14 23.55
CA HIS A 502 -5.55 -1.66 24.88
C HIS A 502 -6.34 -2.48 25.93
N PHE A 503 -5.65 -2.94 26.97
CA PHE A 503 -6.24 -3.67 28.08
C PHE A 503 -6.47 -2.70 29.22
N ILE A 504 -7.71 -2.51 29.62
CA ILE A 504 -8.06 -1.69 30.77
C ILE A 504 -7.78 -2.53 32.01
N THR A 505 -6.92 -2.05 32.89
CA THR A 505 -6.62 -2.67 34.20
C THR A 505 -7.21 -1.82 35.31
N GLU A 506 -8.30 -2.27 35.95
CA GLU A 506 -8.76 -1.74 37.21
C GLU A 506 -8.55 -2.79 38.32
N ASN A 507 -7.99 -2.39 39.44
CA ASN A 507 -7.81 -3.20 40.66
C ASN A 507 -7.21 -4.59 40.40
N ASN A 508 -6.11 -4.68 39.61
CA ASN A 508 -5.45 -5.95 39.23
C ASN A 508 -6.31 -6.94 38.43
N ARG A 509 -7.51 -6.60 37.99
CA ARG A 509 -8.34 -7.39 37.09
C ARG A 509 -8.19 -6.86 35.66
N LYS A 510 -7.86 -7.75 34.73
CA LYS A 510 -7.84 -7.44 33.29
C LYS A 510 -9.27 -7.36 32.76
N TRP A 511 -9.71 -6.19 32.37
CA TRP A 511 -10.97 -5.99 31.67
C TRP A 511 -10.82 -6.37 30.16
N PRO A 512 -11.94 -6.59 29.47
CA PRO A 512 -11.86 -6.89 28.05
C PRO A 512 -11.07 -5.81 27.31
N ALA A 513 -10.25 -6.23 26.33
CA ALA A 513 -9.48 -5.33 25.50
C ALA A 513 -10.41 -4.39 24.71
N ILE A 514 -10.01 -3.14 24.60
CA ILE A 514 -10.63 -2.19 23.67
C ILE A 514 -9.71 -1.98 22.46
N MET A 515 -10.31 -1.62 21.34
CA MET A 515 -9.60 -1.27 20.14
C MET A 515 -9.56 0.25 20.00
N VAL A 516 -8.39 0.83 19.87
CA VAL A 516 -8.18 2.28 19.81
C VAL A 516 -7.23 2.64 18.67
N HIS A 517 -7.28 3.86 18.18
CA HIS A 517 -6.28 4.33 17.22
C HIS A 517 -4.86 4.31 17.81
N PRO A 518 -3.81 4.17 17.01
CA PRO A 518 -2.43 4.20 17.51
C PRO A 518 -2.11 5.45 18.32
N TRP A 519 -2.60 6.61 17.89
CA TRP A 519 -2.46 7.89 18.59
C TRP A 519 -3.24 7.90 19.91
N CYS A 520 -4.49 7.51 19.88
CA CYS A 520 -5.33 7.43 21.09
C CYS A 520 -4.76 6.44 22.12
N HIS A 521 -4.12 5.36 21.66
CA HIS A 521 -3.42 4.42 22.53
C HIS A 521 -2.23 5.07 23.25
N ARG A 522 -1.47 5.93 22.57
CA ARG A 522 -0.38 6.67 23.18
C ARG A 522 -0.89 7.61 24.28
N ASN A 523 -1.95 8.36 23.99
CA ASN A 523 -2.54 9.29 24.96
C ASN A 523 -3.07 8.60 26.24
N LEU A 524 -3.47 7.33 26.16
CA LEU A 524 -3.85 6.55 27.33
C LEU A 524 -2.67 6.16 28.24
N HIS A 525 -1.45 6.16 27.69
CA HIS A 525 -0.24 5.82 28.44
C HIS A 525 0.60 7.04 28.87
N GLU A 526 0.41 8.17 28.21
CA GLU A 526 1.14 9.42 28.43
C GLU A 526 0.11 10.56 28.56
N PRO A 527 -0.55 10.71 29.75
CA PRO A 527 -1.66 11.67 29.92
C PRO A 527 -1.28 13.14 29.73
N ASP A 528 0.01 13.51 29.84
CA ASP A 528 0.49 14.88 29.60
C ASP A 528 0.36 15.36 28.12
N TYR A 529 -0.08 14.46 27.22
CA TYR A 529 -0.40 14.75 25.83
C TYR A 529 -1.93 14.73 25.57
N LEU A 530 -2.76 14.82 26.62
CA LEU A 530 -4.20 14.92 26.48
C LEU A 530 -4.60 16.27 25.89
N ILE A 531 -5.43 16.20 24.87
CA ILE A 531 -6.20 17.32 24.30
C ILE A 531 -7.48 17.48 25.10
#